data_31072b9eea7470802d434a1e3f311588
#
_entry.id   31072b9eea7470802d434a1e3f311588
#
_cell.length_a   1.000
_cell.length_b   1.000
_cell.length_c   1.000
_cell.angle_alpha   90.00
_cell.angle_beta   90.00
_cell.angle_gamma   90.00
#
_symmetry.space_group_name_H-M   'P 1'
#
loop_
_entity.id
_entity.type
_entity.pdbx_description
1 polymer ?
#
loop_
_entity_poly.entity_id
_entity_poly.type
_entity_poly.pdbx_seq_one_letter_code
_entity_poly.pdbx_strand_id
1 'polypeptide(L)'
;MKKYLKYGIMGLIILAFALIRPRPQQENSPNGIRDYAEIVRSGVLRAVTEYNSVSFHIQDDTLGGLHYELLHAFAQAKGLKVEITPEMSLEKRTQGIQDGTYDILANNVVKNSERKDSMLFTHPILLSRQILVQRKPQEKNDSTYIKSLLELANKTIHVVKSSPSIIRIQHLSNEIGDTIYIQEVERYGQEQLLAMVANNDIDYAICDENIALTSAHHLPLLDIETAISFTQFYSWGVNKDNTVLLDSLNTWLEEYKQTASFQELIKKYTLN
;
A
#
# COMPACT_ATOMS: atom_id res chain seq x y z
N MET A 1 -1.18 -57.66 -41.28
CA MET A 1 -2.12 -56.87 -40.50
C MET A 1 -1.86 -56.89 -38.97
N LYS A 2 -1.58 -58.02 -38.30
CA LYS A 2 -1.37 -58.12 -36.85
C LYS A 2 -0.14 -57.35 -36.30
N LYS A 3 0.90 -57.11 -37.13
CA LYS A 3 2.13 -56.41 -36.68
C LYS A 3 1.91 -54.90 -36.52
N TYR A 4 1.16 -54.25 -37.40
CA TYR A 4 0.90 -52.80 -37.34
C TYR A 4 -0.08 -52.42 -36.24
N LEU A 5 -0.99 -53.33 -35.85
CA LEU A 5 -1.95 -53.11 -34.77
C LEU A 5 -1.22 -52.98 -33.41
N LYS A 6 -0.12 -53.72 -33.19
CA LYS A 6 0.69 -53.60 -31.95
C LYS A 6 1.40 -52.26 -31.85
N TYR A 7 1.91 -51.72 -32.96
CA TYR A 7 2.55 -50.39 -32.94
C TYR A 7 1.56 -49.26 -32.76
N GLY A 8 0.32 -49.38 -33.29
CA GLY A 8 -0.76 -48.44 -33.07
C GLY A 8 -1.22 -48.39 -31.62
N ILE A 9 -1.34 -49.54 -30.97
CA ILE A 9 -1.70 -49.63 -29.54
C ILE A 9 -0.58 -49.06 -28.62
N MET A 10 0.69 -49.35 -28.97
CA MET A 10 1.84 -48.83 -28.23
C MET A 10 1.97 -47.30 -28.36
N GLY A 11 1.68 -46.76 -29.56
CA GLY A 11 1.62 -45.32 -29.81
C GLY A 11 0.51 -44.62 -28.99
N LEU A 12 -0.67 -45.23 -28.89
CA LEU A 12 -1.80 -44.73 -28.07
C LEU A 12 -1.50 -44.75 -26.58
N ILE A 13 -0.81 -45.77 -26.09
CA ILE A 13 -0.40 -45.87 -24.68
C ILE A 13 0.65 -44.80 -24.33
N ILE A 14 1.62 -44.55 -25.21
CA ILE A 14 2.62 -43.49 -25.02
C ILE A 14 1.96 -42.11 -25.07
N LEU A 15 0.97 -41.90 -25.95
CA LEU A 15 0.20 -40.64 -26.02
C LEU A 15 -0.66 -40.44 -24.76
N ALA A 16 -1.28 -41.51 -24.25
CA ALA A 16 -2.05 -41.46 -23.00
C ALA A 16 -1.17 -41.17 -21.79
N PHE A 17 0.05 -41.73 -21.72
CA PHE A 17 1.03 -41.43 -20.65
C PHE A 17 1.58 -40.00 -20.76
N ALA A 18 1.70 -39.45 -21.97
CA ALA A 18 2.10 -38.04 -22.15
C ALA A 18 0.99 -37.05 -21.76
N LEU A 19 -0.28 -37.46 -21.83
CA LEU A 19 -1.44 -36.65 -21.40
C LEU A 19 -1.74 -36.77 -19.90
N ILE A 20 -1.29 -37.85 -19.25
CA ILE A 20 -1.35 -38.05 -17.79
C ILE A 20 0.00 -37.61 -17.18
N ARG A 21 0.46 -36.38 -17.50
CA ARG A 21 1.42 -35.71 -16.63
C ARG A 21 0.64 -35.35 -15.38
N PRO A 22 1.03 -35.90 -14.19
CA PRO A 22 0.47 -35.39 -12.96
C PRO A 22 0.76 -33.89 -12.97
N ARG A 23 -0.30 -33.07 -12.91
CA ARG A 23 -0.12 -31.66 -12.54
C ARG A 23 0.75 -31.70 -11.27
N PRO A 24 1.86 -30.94 -11.21
CA PRO A 24 2.62 -30.87 -9.98
C PRO A 24 1.59 -30.56 -8.89
N GLN A 25 1.45 -31.46 -7.92
CA GLN A 25 0.67 -31.16 -6.73
C GLN A 25 1.26 -29.87 -6.18
N GLN A 26 0.42 -28.88 -6.08
CA GLN A 26 0.72 -27.66 -5.38
C GLN A 26 1.00 -28.12 -3.94
N GLU A 27 2.27 -28.28 -3.58
CA GLU A 27 2.68 -28.31 -2.19
C GLU A 27 2.30 -26.94 -1.64
N ASN A 28 1.04 -26.82 -1.19
CA ASN A 28 0.63 -25.66 -0.42
C ASN A 28 1.52 -25.67 0.82
N SER A 29 2.37 -24.67 0.97
CA SER A 29 3.03 -24.40 2.24
C SER A 29 1.98 -24.54 3.36
N PRO A 30 2.30 -25.18 4.49
CA PRO A 30 1.33 -25.46 5.56
C PRO A 30 0.52 -24.23 6.03
N ASN A 31 0.99 -23.03 5.73
CA ASN A 31 0.41 -21.75 6.13
C ASN A 31 -0.12 -20.90 4.96
N GLY A 32 -0.25 -21.41 3.72
CA GLY A 32 -0.69 -20.64 2.57
C GLY A 32 0.33 -19.60 2.03
N ILE A 33 1.43 -19.37 2.75
CA ILE A 33 2.50 -18.43 2.40
C ILE A 33 3.34 -19.05 1.28
N ARG A 34 3.41 -18.38 0.12
CA ARG A 34 4.25 -18.80 -1.00
C ARG A 34 5.66 -18.25 -0.85
N ASP A 35 6.67 -19.09 -1.05
CA ASP A 35 8.04 -18.61 -1.20
C ASP A 35 8.26 -17.95 -2.57
N TYR A 36 9.43 -17.32 -2.75
CA TYR A 36 9.73 -16.63 -4.02
C TYR A 36 9.84 -17.60 -5.20
N ALA A 37 10.30 -18.83 -4.99
CA ALA A 37 10.39 -19.83 -6.04
C ALA A 37 9.00 -20.28 -6.51
N GLU A 38 8.04 -20.39 -5.59
CA GLU A 38 6.63 -20.67 -5.91
C GLU A 38 5.98 -19.51 -6.66
N ILE A 39 6.25 -18.25 -6.27
CA ILE A 39 5.79 -17.06 -6.99
C ILE A 39 6.31 -17.08 -8.43
N VAL A 40 7.61 -17.31 -8.63
CA VAL A 40 8.22 -17.39 -9.97
C VAL A 40 7.65 -18.55 -10.78
N ARG A 41 7.47 -19.73 -10.17
CA ARG A 41 6.90 -20.91 -10.83
C ARG A 41 5.45 -20.69 -11.26
N SER A 42 4.66 -19.99 -10.44
CA SER A 42 3.27 -19.65 -10.78
C SER A 42 3.18 -18.58 -11.87
N GLY A 43 4.22 -17.78 -12.04
CA GLY A 43 4.27 -16.63 -12.93
C GLY A 43 3.40 -15.45 -12.49
N VAL A 44 2.88 -15.48 -11.25
CA VAL A 44 1.93 -14.47 -10.73
C VAL A 44 2.37 -13.97 -9.37
N LEU A 45 2.48 -12.65 -9.25
CA LEU A 45 2.70 -11.91 -8.01
C LEU A 45 1.37 -11.34 -7.53
N ARG A 46 0.95 -11.68 -6.31
CA ARG A 46 -0.30 -11.17 -5.69
C ARG A 46 0.02 -9.99 -4.79
N ALA A 47 -0.51 -8.83 -5.11
CA ALA A 47 -0.31 -7.62 -4.34
C ALA A 47 -1.62 -7.08 -3.79
N VAL A 48 -1.58 -6.51 -2.60
CA VAL A 48 -2.67 -5.75 -2.01
C VAL A 48 -2.26 -4.30 -1.86
N THR A 49 -3.18 -3.39 -2.15
CA THR A 49 -2.96 -1.94 -2.03
C THR A 49 -4.24 -1.23 -1.61
N GLU A 50 -4.15 0.06 -1.33
CA GLU A 50 -5.30 0.92 -1.08
C GLU A 50 -5.78 1.59 -2.37
N TYR A 51 -7.10 1.77 -2.51
CA TYR A 51 -7.66 2.55 -3.61
C TYR A 51 -7.62 4.03 -3.24
N ASN A 52 -6.73 4.78 -3.86
CA ASN A 52 -6.61 6.24 -3.76
C ASN A 52 -5.78 6.77 -4.93
N SER A 53 -5.72 8.09 -5.11
CA SER A 53 -5.05 8.77 -6.22
C SER A 53 -3.55 8.51 -6.31
N VAL A 54 -2.91 8.14 -5.20
CA VAL A 54 -1.46 7.85 -5.15
C VAL A 54 -1.16 6.37 -5.28
N SER A 55 -1.92 5.49 -4.60
CA SER A 55 -1.58 4.07 -4.53
C SER A 55 -2.05 3.29 -5.75
N PHE A 56 -3.35 3.32 -5.99
CA PHE A 56 -4.02 2.64 -7.10
C PHE A 56 -5.36 3.31 -7.37
N HIS A 57 -5.61 3.67 -8.61
CA HIS A 57 -6.88 4.27 -9.03
C HIS A 57 -7.25 3.86 -10.45
N ILE A 58 -8.51 4.09 -10.81
CA ILE A 58 -9.04 3.98 -12.16
C ILE A 58 -9.57 5.35 -12.54
N GLN A 59 -9.04 5.92 -13.60
CA GLN A 59 -9.48 7.19 -14.15
C GLN A 59 -9.63 7.05 -15.67
N ASP A 60 -10.81 7.39 -16.20
CA ASP A 60 -11.13 7.31 -17.65
C ASP A 60 -10.73 5.93 -18.26
N ASP A 61 -11.13 4.85 -17.60
CA ASP A 61 -10.79 3.46 -17.93
C ASP A 61 -9.28 3.13 -17.92
N THR A 62 -8.46 4.05 -17.40
CA THR A 62 -7.01 3.85 -17.28
C THR A 62 -6.64 3.55 -15.82
N LEU A 63 -5.88 2.48 -15.63
CA LEU A 63 -5.32 2.12 -14.33
C LEU A 63 -4.06 2.95 -14.06
N GLY A 64 -3.93 3.48 -12.85
CA GLY A 64 -2.80 4.31 -12.44
C GLY A 64 -2.51 4.20 -10.95
N GLY A 65 -1.47 4.90 -10.52
CA GLY A 65 -1.01 4.99 -9.14
C GLY A 65 0.46 4.62 -8.99
N LEU A 66 1.15 5.25 -8.05
CA LEU A 66 2.56 5.00 -7.77
C LEU A 66 2.85 3.52 -7.51
N HIS A 67 2.07 2.93 -6.59
CA HIS A 67 2.29 1.53 -6.22
C HIS A 67 1.87 0.58 -7.34
N TYR A 68 0.83 0.92 -8.11
CA TYR A 68 0.44 0.19 -9.30
C TYR A 68 1.57 0.15 -10.33
N GLU A 69 2.11 1.30 -10.69
CA GLU A 69 3.15 1.40 -11.72
C GLU A 69 4.47 0.75 -11.28
N LEU A 70 4.85 0.90 -9.98
CA LEU A 70 6.03 0.23 -9.42
C LEU A 70 5.88 -1.30 -9.39
N LEU A 71 4.71 -1.83 -9.01
CA LEU A 71 4.43 -3.27 -9.05
C LEU A 71 4.56 -3.84 -10.45
N HIS A 72 4.01 -3.13 -11.45
CA HIS A 72 4.13 -3.54 -12.85
C HIS A 72 5.59 -3.51 -13.34
N ALA A 73 6.36 -2.48 -12.98
CA ALA A 73 7.78 -2.39 -13.32
C ALA A 73 8.59 -3.53 -12.70
N PHE A 74 8.36 -3.87 -11.43
CA PHE A 74 8.98 -5.02 -10.78
C PHE A 74 8.59 -6.34 -11.44
N ALA A 75 7.29 -6.57 -11.63
CA ALA A 75 6.78 -7.79 -12.25
C ALA A 75 7.34 -7.98 -13.66
N GLN A 76 7.39 -6.93 -14.47
CA GLN A 76 7.99 -6.96 -15.80
C GLN A 76 9.48 -7.33 -15.75
N ALA A 77 10.25 -6.74 -14.83
CA ALA A 77 11.67 -7.04 -14.65
C ALA A 77 11.93 -8.49 -14.23
N LYS A 78 10.95 -9.14 -13.58
CA LYS A 78 11.05 -10.54 -13.12
C LYS A 78 10.28 -11.53 -14.01
N GLY A 79 9.68 -11.09 -15.12
CA GLY A 79 8.90 -11.93 -16.02
C GLY A 79 7.60 -12.47 -15.39
N LEU A 80 7.03 -11.72 -14.44
CA LEU A 80 5.81 -12.06 -13.72
C LEU A 80 4.62 -11.25 -14.23
N LYS A 81 3.41 -11.78 -14.03
CA LYS A 81 2.17 -11.01 -14.04
C LYS A 81 1.91 -10.53 -12.61
N VAL A 82 1.27 -9.37 -12.47
CA VAL A 82 0.83 -8.89 -11.17
C VAL A 82 -0.70 -8.90 -11.09
N GLU A 83 -1.23 -9.44 -9.99
CA GLU A 83 -2.63 -9.34 -9.61
C GLU A 83 -2.74 -8.40 -8.42
N ILE A 84 -3.46 -7.29 -8.59
CA ILE A 84 -3.60 -6.25 -7.59
C ILE A 84 -5.01 -6.28 -7.03
N THR A 85 -5.13 -6.44 -5.71
CA THR A 85 -6.39 -6.37 -4.98
C THR A 85 -6.46 -5.05 -4.22
N PRO A 86 -7.40 -4.16 -4.55
CA PRO A 86 -7.66 -2.99 -3.72
C PRO A 86 -8.43 -3.41 -2.45
N GLU A 87 -7.90 -3.08 -1.28
CA GLU A 87 -8.53 -3.29 0.02
C GLU A 87 -8.37 -2.03 0.88
N MET A 88 -9.47 -1.44 1.33
CA MET A 88 -9.45 -0.20 2.11
C MET A 88 -9.02 -0.41 3.56
N SER A 89 -9.33 -1.57 4.15
CA SER A 89 -8.97 -1.90 5.53
C SER A 89 -7.48 -2.22 5.67
N LEU A 90 -6.76 -1.39 6.42
CA LEU A 90 -5.34 -1.64 6.73
C LEU A 90 -5.15 -2.96 7.49
N GLU A 91 -6.09 -3.30 8.37
CA GLU A 91 -6.08 -4.55 9.13
C GLU A 91 -6.17 -5.76 8.19
N LYS A 92 -7.11 -5.77 7.25
CA LYS A 92 -7.25 -6.86 6.26
C LYS A 92 -6.05 -6.96 5.33
N ARG A 93 -5.47 -5.82 4.89
CA ARG A 93 -4.24 -5.83 4.10
C ARG A 93 -3.10 -6.50 4.86
N THR A 94 -2.92 -6.14 6.12
CA THR A 94 -1.87 -6.70 7.00
C THR A 94 -2.12 -8.19 7.25
N GLN A 95 -3.36 -8.57 7.57
CA GLN A 95 -3.74 -9.96 7.76
C GLN A 95 -3.47 -10.81 6.52
N GLY A 96 -3.81 -10.31 5.33
CA GLY A 96 -3.58 -11.03 4.07
C GLY A 96 -2.10 -11.27 3.73
N ILE A 97 -1.17 -10.46 4.27
CA ILE A 97 0.27 -10.74 4.21
C ILE A 97 0.65 -11.84 5.19
N GLN A 98 0.08 -11.83 6.39
CA GLN A 98 0.40 -12.80 7.44
C GLN A 98 -0.09 -14.21 7.11
N ASP A 99 -1.27 -14.33 6.50
CA ASP A 99 -1.87 -15.61 6.14
C ASP A 99 -1.52 -16.09 4.71
N GLY A 100 -0.73 -15.30 3.97
CA GLY A 100 -0.27 -15.65 2.63
C GLY A 100 -1.31 -15.48 1.51
N THR A 101 -2.42 -14.76 1.76
CA THR A 101 -3.37 -14.35 0.72
C THR A 101 -2.68 -13.47 -0.31
N TYR A 102 -1.81 -12.58 0.14
CA TYR A 102 -1.01 -11.67 -0.69
C TYR A 102 0.48 -11.88 -0.44
N ASP A 103 1.29 -11.63 -1.48
CA ASP A 103 2.75 -11.71 -1.41
C ASP A 103 3.37 -10.36 -1.00
N ILE A 104 2.75 -9.25 -1.45
CA ILE A 104 3.23 -7.88 -1.21
C ILE A 104 2.07 -6.99 -0.73
N LEU A 105 2.33 -6.24 0.35
CA LEU A 105 1.55 -5.05 0.73
C LEU A 105 2.21 -3.83 0.07
N ALA A 106 1.68 -3.40 -1.05
CA ALA A 106 2.17 -2.25 -1.80
C ALA A 106 1.39 -0.99 -1.41
N ASN A 107 1.80 -0.37 -0.32
CA ASN A 107 1.21 0.85 0.21
C ASN A 107 2.27 1.70 0.91
N ASN A 108 1.89 2.89 1.36
CA ASN A 108 2.71 3.75 2.21
C ASN A 108 2.82 3.13 3.61
N VAL A 109 3.71 2.14 3.80
CA VAL A 109 3.89 1.49 5.09
C VAL A 109 5.07 2.11 5.83
N VAL A 110 4.80 2.66 7.01
CA VAL A 110 5.85 3.14 7.91
C VAL A 110 6.40 1.97 8.71
N LYS A 111 7.72 1.82 8.69
CA LYS A 111 8.42 0.83 9.52
C LYS A 111 8.41 1.28 10.97
N ASN A 112 7.61 0.63 11.80
CA ASN A 112 7.59 0.84 13.25
C ASN A 112 7.94 -0.45 14.01
N SER A 113 8.21 -0.34 15.31
CA SER A 113 8.58 -1.47 16.17
C SER A 113 7.48 -2.52 16.28
N GLU A 114 6.21 -2.11 16.30
CA GLU A 114 5.07 -3.02 16.47
C GLU A 114 4.84 -3.93 15.26
N ARG A 115 5.22 -3.48 14.07
CA ARG A 115 5.03 -4.23 12.81
C ARG A 115 6.21 -5.11 12.43
N LYS A 116 7.38 -4.93 13.05
CA LYS A 116 8.59 -5.72 12.76
C LYS A 116 8.41 -7.21 13.04
N ASP A 117 7.55 -7.55 13.99
CA ASP A 117 7.30 -8.95 14.35
C ASP A 117 6.33 -9.65 13.40
N SER A 118 5.61 -8.88 12.59
CA SER A 118 4.54 -9.37 11.71
C SER A 118 4.89 -9.39 10.23
N MET A 119 5.82 -8.52 9.77
CA MET A 119 6.25 -8.43 8.38
C MET A 119 7.65 -7.85 8.23
N LEU A 120 8.26 -8.11 7.09
CA LEU A 120 9.51 -7.46 6.64
C LEU A 120 9.18 -6.28 5.74
N PHE A 121 10.08 -5.29 5.70
CA PHE A 121 9.91 -4.06 4.94
C PHE A 121 11.01 -3.92 3.90
N THR A 122 10.62 -3.50 2.70
CA THR A 122 11.58 -3.16 1.64
C THR A 122 12.44 -1.96 2.03
N HIS A 123 13.48 -1.71 1.25
CA HIS A 123 14.14 -0.41 1.25
C HIS A 123 13.09 0.69 1.00
N PRO A 124 13.29 1.91 1.57
CA PRO A 124 12.35 3.01 1.41
C PRO A 124 12.09 3.31 -0.05
N ILE A 125 10.83 3.51 -0.42
CA ILE A 125 10.42 3.88 -1.77
C ILE A 125 10.35 5.39 -1.90
N LEU A 126 9.72 6.03 -0.91
CA LEU A 126 9.56 7.49 -0.88
C LEU A 126 9.67 8.03 0.54
N LEU A 127 9.83 9.34 0.63
CA LEU A 127 9.76 10.11 1.87
C LEU A 127 8.45 10.90 1.87
N SER A 128 7.72 10.86 2.96
CA SER A 128 6.55 11.69 3.21
C SER A 128 6.37 11.91 4.70
N ARG A 129 5.36 12.67 5.08
CA ARG A 129 5.01 12.94 6.47
C ARG A 129 3.49 12.94 6.62
N GLN A 130 3.04 12.93 7.85
CA GLN A 130 1.63 13.11 8.17
C GLN A 130 1.34 14.57 8.43
N ILE A 131 0.23 15.05 7.92
CA ILE A 131 -0.21 16.43 8.02
C ILE A 131 -1.61 16.52 8.60
N LEU A 132 -1.89 17.64 9.24
CA LEU A 132 -3.24 18.05 9.60
C LEU A 132 -3.96 18.55 8.35
N VAL A 133 -5.14 18.06 8.13
CA VAL A 133 -6.08 18.56 7.12
C VAL A 133 -7.18 19.32 7.84
N GLN A 134 -7.37 20.56 7.47
CA GLN A 134 -8.40 21.45 8.00
C GLN A 134 -8.92 22.37 6.90
N ARG A 135 -10.01 23.08 7.12
CA ARG A 135 -10.44 24.12 6.18
C ARG A 135 -9.58 25.38 6.33
N LYS A 136 -9.34 26.09 5.23
CA LYS A 136 -8.74 27.42 5.27
C LYS A 136 -9.61 28.35 6.11
N PRO A 137 -8.99 29.28 6.86
CA PRO A 137 -9.75 30.21 7.70
C PRO A 137 -10.66 31.08 6.83
N GLN A 138 -11.92 31.19 7.21
CA GLN A 138 -12.90 32.04 6.52
C GLN A 138 -12.81 33.51 6.95
N GLU A 139 -12.34 33.74 8.18
CA GLU A 139 -12.15 35.04 8.77
C GLU A 139 -10.77 35.17 9.42
N LYS A 140 -10.29 36.40 9.62
CA LYS A 140 -8.97 36.69 10.19
C LYS A 140 -8.76 36.07 11.59
N ASN A 141 -9.84 35.89 12.36
CA ASN A 141 -9.82 35.37 13.74
C ASN A 141 -10.68 34.11 13.85
N ASP A 142 -10.62 33.22 12.87
CA ASP A 142 -11.31 31.93 12.90
C ASP A 142 -10.75 31.09 14.05
N SER A 143 -11.54 30.88 15.09
CA SER A 143 -11.14 30.11 16.28
C SER A 143 -11.11 28.62 16.05
N THR A 144 -11.62 28.15 14.93
CA THR A 144 -11.55 26.72 14.53
C THR A 144 -10.29 26.41 13.74
N TYR A 145 -9.64 27.42 13.16
CA TYR A 145 -8.42 27.23 12.38
C TYR A 145 -7.19 27.07 13.29
N ILE A 146 -6.53 25.92 13.18
CA ILE A 146 -5.34 25.53 13.93
C ILE A 146 -4.09 26.14 13.30
N LYS A 147 -3.40 27.01 14.03
CA LYS A 147 -2.12 27.64 13.62
C LYS A 147 -0.91 26.97 14.24
N SER A 148 -1.11 26.31 15.36
CA SER A 148 -0.08 25.65 16.13
C SER A 148 -0.58 24.29 16.63
N LEU A 149 0.27 23.29 16.71
CA LEU A 149 -0.08 21.98 17.25
C LEU A 149 -0.60 22.03 18.69
N LEU A 150 -0.24 23.07 19.46
CA LEU A 150 -0.76 23.28 20.83
C LEU A 150 -2.28 23.54 20.85
N GLU A 151 -2.83 24.08 19.76
CA GLU A 151 -4.25 24.37 19.63
C GLU A 151 -5.10 23.12 19.35
N LEU A 152 -4.45 21.97 19.15
CA LEU A 152 -5.12 20.67 19.04
C LEU A 152 -5.66 20.14 20.39
N ALA A 153 -5.28 20.78 21.50
CA ALA A 153 -5.83 20.50 22.83
C ALA A 153 -7.35 20.54 22.79
N ASN A 154 -8.00 19.48 23.29
CA ASN A 154 -9.47 19.35 23.33
C ASN A 154 -10.16 19.32 21.96
N LYS A 155 -9.44 19.10 20.85
CA LYS A 155 -10.00 18.89 19.51
C LYS A 155 -10.19 17.42 19.21
N THR A 156 -11.16 17.11 18.35
CA THR A 156 -11.38 15.75 17.82
C THR A 156 -10.73 15.62 16.46
N ILE A 157 -9.78 14.69 16.33
CA ILE A 157 -9.06 14.41 15.09
C ILE A 157 -9.57 13.09 14.50
N HIS A 158 -9.96 13.12 13.24
CA HIS A 158 -10.41 11.94 12.51
C HIS A 158 -9.23 11.27 11.81
N VAL A 159 -9.13 9.95 11.93
CA VAL A 159 -8.09 9.13 11.33
C VAL A 159 -8.69 7.85 10.76
N VAL A 160 -8.04 7.29 9.76
CA VAL A 160 -8.38 5.95 9.28
C VAL A 160 -8.11 4.94 10.41
N LYS A 161 -9.03 4.00 10.62
CA LYS A 161 -8.92 2.96 11.65
C LYS A 161 -7.58 2.22 11.56
N SER A 162 -6.99 1.97 12.71
CA SER A 162 -5.69 1.29 12.87
C SER A 162 -4.52 2.01 12.18
N SER A 163 -4.69 3.29 11.83
CA SER A 163 -3.63 4.11 11.23
C SER A 163 -2.47 4.33 12.21
N PRO A 164 -1.21 4.35 11.71
CA PRO A 164 -0.04 4.75 12.51
C PRO A 164 -0.16 6.16 13.10
N SER A 165 -1.00 7.01 12.54
CA SER A 165 -1.29 8.37 13.04
C SER A 165 -1.81 8.38 14.47
N ILE A 166 -2.51 7.32 14.90
CA ILE A 166 -3.08 7.21 16.26
C ILE A 166 -1.97 7.35 17.29
N ILE A 167 -0.88 6.58 17.15
CA ILE A 167 0.26 6.62 18.08
C ILE A 167 0.89 8.01 18.07
N ARG A 168 1.04 8.63 16.91
CA ARG A 168 1.61 9.98 16.80
C ARG A 168 0.73 11.02 17.50
N ILE A 169 -0.59 10.94 17.36
CA ILE A 169 -1.52 11.87 18.04
C ILE A 169 -1.48 11.65 19.56
N GLN A 170 -1.39 10.40 20.02
CA GLN A 170 -1.24 10.10 21.45
C GLN A 170 0.04 10.69 22.03
N HIS A 171 1.18 10.57 21.32
CA HIS A 171 2.43 11.19 21.73
C HIS A 171 2.31 12.71 21.74
N LEU A 172 1.67 13.31 20.71
CA LEU A 172 1.45 14.75 20.66
C LEU A 172 0.56 15.24 21.80
N SER A 173 -0.50 14.50 22.14
CA SER A 173 -1.34 14.78 23.31
C SER A 173 -0.50 14.83 24.60
N ASN A 174 0.41 13.87 24.80
CA ASN A 174 1.33 13.86 25.93
C ASN A 174 2.34 15.02 25.88
N GLU A 175 2.87 15.37 24.72
CA GLU A 175 3.80 16.48 24.52
C GLU A 175 3.13 17.83 24.85
N ILE A 176 1.87 17.99 24.50
CA ILE A 176 1.07 19.20 24.78
C ILE A 176 0.67 19.26 26.27
N GLY A 177 0.54 18.10 26.92
CA GLY A 177 0.03 17.99 28.29
C GLY A 177 -1.47 18.13 28.40
N ASP A 178 -2.20 17.90 27.32
CA ASP A 178 -3.66 18.00 27.25
C ASP A 178 -4.22 16.90 26.31
N THR A 179 -5.52 16.67 26.36
CA THR A 179 -6.18 15.61 25.58
C THR A 179 -6.44 16.05 24.16
N ILE A 180 -6.04 15.20 23.20
CA ILE A 180 -6.52 15.23 21.81
C ILE A 180 -7.44 14.02 21.63
N TYR A 181 -8.69 14.25 21.24
CA TYR A 181 -9.65 13.18 21.01
C TYR A 181 -9.44 12.57 19.64
N ILE A 182 -9.41 11.22 19.56
CA ILE A 182 -9.21 10.48 18.32
C ILE A 182 -10.50 9.80 17.93
N GLN A 183 -10.98 10.07 16.72
CA GLN A 183 -12.12 9.39 16.13
C GLN A 183 -11.65 8.53 14.96
N GLU A 184 -11.70 7.21 15.12
CA GLU A 184 -11.36 6.28 14.06
C GLU A 184 -12.53 6.11 13.07
N VAL A 185 -12.20 6.08 11.77
CA VAL A 185 -13.15 5.91 10.67
C VAL A 185 -12.82 4.61 9.92
N GLU A 186 -13.76 3.67 9.91
CA GLU A 186 -13.52 2.30 9.41
C GLU A 186 -13.66 2.14 7.89
N ARG A 187 -14.62 2.83 7.29
CA ARG A 187 -15.07 2.55 5.91
C ARG A 187 -14.39 3.40 4.86
N TYR A 188 -13.68 4.43 5.28
CA TYR A 188 -13.14 5.44 4.40
C TYR A 188 -11.62 5.45 4.50
N GLY A 189 -10.96 5.72 3.35
CA GLY A 189 -9.54 5.99 3.30
C GLY A 189 -9.25 7.47 3.57
N GLN A 190 -8.00 7.83 3.44
CA GLN A 190 -7.53 9.19 3.72
C GLN A 190 -8.18 10.24 2.81
N GLU A 191 -8.38 9.95 1.52
CA GLU A 191 -9.02 10.89 0.57
C GLU A 191 -10.47 11.21 0.92
N GLN A 192 -11.22 10.22 1.41
CA GLN A 192 -12.58 10.46 1.86
C GLN A 192 -12.61 11.35 3.11
N LEU A 193 -11.60 11.23 4.00
CA LEU A 193 -11.47 12.15 5.13
C LEU A 193 -11.20 13.59 4.65
N LEU A 194 -10.37 13.80 3.61
CA LEU A 194 -10.19 15.12 3.00
C LEU A 194 -11.52 15.70 2.50
N ALA A 195 -12.29 14.89 1.78
CA ALA A 195 -13.60 15.31 1.28
C ALA A 195 -14.57 15.68 2.42
N MET A 196 -14.59 14.90 3.52
CA MET A 196 -15.41 15.19 4.70
C MET A 196 -15.00 16.52 5.37
N VAL A 197 -13.69 16.82 5.45
CA VAL A 197 -13.21 18.11 5.94
C VAL A 197 -13.65 19.25 5.01
N ALA A 198 -13.48 19.08 3.69
CA ALA A 198 -13.87 20.10 2.71
C ALA A 198 -15.37 20.40 2.74
N ASN A 199 -16.21 19.38 2.95
CA ASN A 199 -17.67 19.50 3.04
C ASN A 199 -18.18 19.96 4.41
N ASN A 200 -17.29 20.17 5.39
CA ASN A 200 -17.65 20.56 6.75
C ASN A 200 -18.40 19.46 7.55
N ASP A 201 -18.22 18.19 7.16
CA ASP A 201 -18.76 17.04 7.91
C ASP A 201 -17.92 16.77 9.16
N ILE A 202 -16.61 17.05 9.08
CA ILE A 202 -15.63 16.97 10.18
C ILE A 202 -14.70 18.20 10.10
N ASP A 203 -14.08 18.58 11.24
CA ASP A 203 -13.21 19.74 11.28
C ASP A 203 -11.76 19.42 10.93
N TYR A 204 -11.25 18.28 11.47
CA TYR A 204 -9.85 17.92 11.38
C TYR A 204 -9.67 16.45 11.01
N ALA A 205 -8.71 16.18 10.12
CA ALA A 205 -8.27 14.84 9.80
C ALA A 205 -6.74 14.77 9.69
N ILE A 206 -6.17 13.56 9.79
CA ILE A 206 -4.78 13.30 9.46
C ILE A 206 -4.70 12.54 8.15
N CYS A 207 -3.77 12.97 7.30
CA CYS A 207 -3.51 12.37 6.01
C CYS A 207 -2.00 12.30 5.74
N ASP A 208 -1.57 11.37 4.90
CA ASP A 208 -0.25 11.39 4.31
C ASP A 208 -0.13 12.56 3.33
N GLU A 209 0.95 13.33 3.43
CA GLU A 209 1.16 14.56 2.65
C GLU A 209 1.03 14.35 1.14
N ASN A 210 1.58 13.28 0.60
CA ASN A 210 1.50 12.98 -0.83
C ASN A 210 0.05 12.70 -1.31
N ILE A 211 -0.78 12.04 -0.49
CA ILE A 211 -2.20 11.84 -0.79
C ILE A 211 -2.94 13.19 -0.75
N ALA A 212 -2.67 13.98 0.28
CA ALA A 212 -3.31 15.29 0.41
C ALA A 212 -2.91 16.25 -0.73
N LEU A 213 -1.64 16.30 -1.12
CA LEU A 213 -1.17 17.13 -2.23
C LEU A 213 -1.87 16.76 -3.55
N THR A 214 -1.97 15.47 -3.84
CA THR A 214 -2.64 14.99 -5.07
C THR A 214 -4.13 15.32 -5.07
N SER A 215 -4.81 15.19 -3.91
CA SER A 215 -6.25 15.41 -3.80
C SER A 215 -6.63 16.89 -3.64
N ALA A 216 -5.75 17.74 -3.09
CA ALA A 216 -6.05 19.14 -2.76
C ALA A 216 -6.38 20.01 -3.99
N HIS A 217 -5.90 19.64 -5.19
CA HIS A 217 -6.25 20.34 -6.41
C HIS A 217 -7.76 20.40 -6.67
N HIS A 218 -8.48 19.39 -6.24
CA HIS A 218 -9.95 19.30 -6.36
C HIS A 218 -10.69 19.84 -5.12
N LEU A 219 -9.95 20.20 -4.06
CA LEU A 219 -10.48 20.60 -2.76
C LEU A 219 -9.84 21.92 -2.29
N PRO A 220 -10.07 23.05 -3.00
CA PRO A 220 -9.35 24.32 -2.81
C PRO A 220 -9.57 24.97 -1.44
N LEU A 221 -10.59 24.56 -0.70
CA LEU A 221 -10.92 25.05 0.64
C LEU A 221 -10.04 24.44 1.73
N LEU A 222 -9.26 23.39 1.42
CA LEU A 222 -8.42 22.72 2.41
C LEU A 222 -7.10 23.47 2.62
N ASP A 223 -6.68 23.48 3.87
CA ASP A 223 -5.32 23.75 4.32
C ASP A 223 -4.66 22.41 4.68
N ILE A 224 -3.47 22.18 4.13
CA ILE A 224 -2.71 20.96 4.27
C ILE A 224 -1.24 21.23 4.64
N GLU A 225 -0.94 22.41 5.20
CA GLU A 225 0.44 22.86 5.44
C GLU A 225 1.01 22.38 6.78
N THR A 226 0.13 22.13 7.77
CA THR A 226 0.57 21.82 9.13
C THR A 226 1.03 20.38 9.28
N ALA A 227 2.34 20.17 9.47
CA ALA A 227 2.92 18.85 9.70
C ALA A 227 2.61 18.34 11.13
N ILE A 228 2.12 17.09 11.22
CA ILE A 228 1.89 16.38 12.49
C ILE A 228 3.08 15.49 12.85
N SER A 229 3.80 14.96 11.86
CA SER A 229 4.97 14.11 12.06
C SER A 229 6.21 14.68 11.38
N PHE A 230 7.38 14.17 11.81
CA PHE A 230 8.58 14.28 11.00
C PHE A 230 8.44 13.50 9.71
N THR A 231 9.30 13.80 8.74
CA THR A 231 9.42 13.01 7.51
C THR A 231 9.78 11.56 7.84
N GLN A 232 9.07 10.64 7.23
CA GLN A 232 9.17 9.20 7.45
C GLN A 232 9.50 8.49 6.14
N PHE A 233 10.12 7.33 6.28
CA PHE A 233 10.38 6.42 5.18
C PHE A 233 9.17 5.51 4.95
N TYR A 234 8.63 5.52 3.73
CA TYR A 234 7.58 4.64 3.29
C TYR A 234 8.13 3.48 2.47
N SER A 235 7.74 2.27 2.84
CA SER A 235 8.20 1.00 2.29
C SER A 235 7.03 0.11 1.92
N TRP A 236 7.28 -0.96 1.18
CA TRP A 236 6.34 -2.07 1.05
C TRP A 236 6.57 -3.11 2.13
N GLY A 237 5.52 -3.91 2.39
CA GLY A 237 5.58 -5.03 3.34
C GLY A 237 5.52 -6.37 2.63
N VAL A 238 6.27 -7.35 3.13
CA VAL A 238 6.18 -8.76 2.73
C VAL A 238 6.07 -9.64 3.96
N ASN A 239 5.62 -10.88 3.80
CA ASN A 239 5.57 -11.82 4.92
C ASN A 239 6.97 -12.00 5.55
N LYS A 240 7.01 -12.11 6.89
CA LYS A 240 8.26 -12.23 7.65
C LYS A 240 9.15 -13.43 7.26
N ASP A 241 8.53 -14.47 6.72
CA ASP A 241 9.24 -15.69 6.32
C ASP A 241 9.72 -15.64 4.85
N ASN A 242 9.34 -14.60 4.09
CA ASN A 242 9.66 -14.46 2.66
C ASN A 242 10.87 -13.52 2.43
N THR A 243 12.02 -13.89 2.99
CA THR A 243 13.26 -13.09 2.89
C THR A 243 13.79 -13.01 1.46
N VAL A 244 13.64 -14.09 0.66
CA VAL A 244 14.12 -14.12 -0.73
C VAL A 244 13.33 -13.18 -1.64
N LEU A 245 12.00 -13.06 -1.43
CA LEU A 245 11.20 -12.04 -2.13
C LEU A 245 11.66 -10.63 -1.72
N LEU A 246 11.90 -10.41 -0.42
CA LEU A 246 12.39 -9.12 0.08
C LEU A 246 13.72 -8.73 -0.58
N ASP A 247 14.68 -9.66 -0.63
CA ASP A 247 16.00 -9.44 -1.25
C ASP A 247 15.86 -9.14 -2.75
N SER A 248 14.97 -9.86 -3.45
CA SER A 248 14.69 -9.61 -4.86
C SER A 248 14.08 -8.24 -5.09
N LEU A 249 13.15 -7.80 -4.22
CA LEU A 249 12.55 -6.47 -4.26
C LEU A 249 13.58 -5.38 -3.98
N ASN A 250 14.41 -5.55 -2.95
CA ASN A 250 15.42 -4.57 -2.55
C ASN A 250 16.49 -4.39 -3.62
N THR A 251 17.00 -5.48 -4.18
CA THR A 251 17.97 -5.43 -5.28
C THR A 251 17.41 -4.68 -6.48
N TRP A 252 16.19 -5.01 -6.89
CA TRP A 252 15.52 -4.31 -7.98
C TRP A 252 15.27 -2.82 -7.65
N LEU A 253 14.82 -2.50 -6.43
CA LEU A 253 14.57 -1.11 -6.01
C LEU A 253 15.84 -0.27 -6.05
N GLU A 254 17.00 -0.81 -5.63
CA GLU A 254 18.28 -0.09 -5.68
C GLU A 254 18.68 0.28 -7.11
N GLU A 255 18.50 -0.64 -8.05
CA GLU A 255 18.75 -0.40 -9.47
C GLU A 255 17.71 0.55 -10.08
N TYR A 256 16.42 0.29 -9.84
CA TYR A 256 15.34 1.05 -10.46
C TYR A 256 15.29 2.51 -10.01
N LYS A 257 15.64 2.80 -8.76
CA LYS A 257 15.73 4.17 -8.23
C LYS A 257 16.75 5.06 -8.95
N GLN A 258 17.73 4.48 -9.60
CA GLN A 258 18.73 5.22 -10.39
C GLN A 258 18.22 5.59 -11.79
N THR A 259 17.06 5.09 -12.20
CA THR A 259 16.52 5.33 -13.54
C THR A 259 15.73 6.62 -13.63
N ALA A 260 15.71 7.23 -14.84
CA ALA A 260 14.86 8.38 -15.12
C ALA A 260 13.38 8.04 -14.92
N SER A 261 12.95 6.83 -15.28
CA SER A 261 11.56 6.37 -15.12
C SER A 261 11.09 6.40 -13.66
N PHE A 262 11.96 6.00 -12.71
CA PHE A 262 11.64 6.11 -11.31
C PHE A 262 11.50 7.57 -10.86
N GLN A 263 12.40 8.44 -11.30
CA GLN A 263 12.37 9.86 -10.92
C GLN A 263 11.11 10.56 -11.47
N GLU A 264 10.73 10.27 -12.70
CA GLU A 264 9.48 10.76 -13.30
C GLU A 264 8.26 10.25 -12.56
N LEU A 265 8.26 8.98 -12.20
CA LEU A 265 7.18 8.35 -11.46
C LEU A 265 6.99 8.99 -10.07
N ILE A 266 8.08 9.16 -9.31
CA ILE A 266 8.03 9.83 -8.01
C ILE A 266 7.53 11.27 -8.17
N LYS A 267 8.07 12.02 -9.13
CA LYS A 267 7.63 13.39 -9.40
C LYS A 267 6.13 13.48 -9.70
N LYS A 268 5.60 12.55 -10.50
CA LYS A 268 4.18 12.48 -10.87
C LYS A 268 3.26 12.36 -9.66
N TYR A 269 3.68 11.67 -8.59
CA TYR A 269 2.84 11.36 -7.43
C TYR A 269 3.24 12.06 -6.13
N THR A 270 4.29 12.90 -6.12
CA THR A 270 4.75 13.58 -4.91
C THR A 270 4.99 15.08 -5.07
N LEU A 271 5.09 15.59 -6.32
CA LEU A 271 5.42 16.98 -6.62
C LEU A 271 4.39 17.57 -7.59
N ASN A 272 3.17 17.74 -7.13
CA ASN A 272 2.20 18.57 -7.87
C ASN A 272 1.98 19.90 -7.19
#